data_270e01bb55422b8a340e301f744d5864
#
_entry.id   270e01bb55422b8a340e301f744d5864
#
_cell.length_a   1.000
_cell.length_b   1.000
_cell.length_c   1.000
_cell.angle_alpha   90.00
_cell.angle_beta   90.00
_cell.angle_gamma   90.00
#
_symmetry.space_group_name_H-M   'P 1'
#
loop_
_entity.id
_entity.type
_entity.pdbx_description
1 polymer ?
#
loop_
_entity_poly.entity_id
_entity_poly.type
_entity_poly.pdbx_seq_one_letter_code
_entity_poly.pdbx_strand_id
1 'polypeptide(L)'
;KHNPNMSLLPVQKAISRIVLPIEASEDFTLNSEVIPVGVYYPDIFGFLSDAYIVFGKPIKVADYRKQYEENPSLAANSLRRELENRMKELIVNIWNDVYYDEYVWAIDWNAPRLAKGKEDYLQASRKVVHTLDEMYHRDRPSFDMHIDNFRKAVSILEKQRLTSRDNVTKPASTTAIVLHLLFLTVSLP
;
A
#
# COMPACT_ATOMS: atom_id res chain seq x y z
N LYS A 1 1.77 17.57 -1.68
CA LYS A 1 3.10 17.23 -2.21
C LYS A 1 2.99 15.82 -2.79
N HIS A 2 3.15 15.70 -4.10
CA HIS A 2 3.04 14.40 -4.76
C HIS A 2 4.27 13.55 -4.40
N ASN A 3 4.03 12.30 -3.97
CA ASN A 3 5.08 11.32 -3.76
C ASN A 3 5.06 10.38 -4.97
N PRO A 4 6.12 10.28 -5.76
CA PRO A 4 6.16 9.35 -6.89
C PRO A 4 6.20 7.88 -6.42
N ASN A 5 6.62 7.63 -5.20
CA ASN A 5 6.68 6.30 -4.63
C ASN A 5 5.33 5.89 -4.01
N MET A 6 5.02 4.60 -4.03
CA MET A 6 3.85 4.01 -3.37
C MET A 6 4.06 3.98 -1.84
N SER A 7 4.34 5.14 -1.22
CA SER A 7 4.48 5.27 0.23
C SER A 7 3.68 6.46 0.73
N LEU A 8 3.04 6.29 1.89
CA LEU A 8 2.30 7.36 2.52
C LEU A 8 3.28 8.37 3.14
N LEU A 9 3.22 9.61 2.67
CA LEU A 9 3.93 10.70 3.35
C LEU A 9 3.28 10.98 4.71
N PRO A 10 4.07 11.43 5.71
CA PRO A 10 3.53 11.76 7.02
C PRO A 10 2.34 12.72 6.94
N VAL A 11 1.23 12.33 7.57
CA VAL A 11 0.01 13.13 7.59
C VAL A 11 0.25 14.43 8.34
N GLN A 12 -0.13 15.55 7.73
CA GLN A 12 0.04 16.88 8.32
C GLN A 12 -0.93 17.08 9.50
N LYS A 13 -0.51 17.89 10.46
CA LYS A 13 -1.31 18.21 11.65
C LYS A 13 -2.53 19.11 11.36
N ALA A 14 -2.68 19.57 10.13
CA ALA A 14 -3.70 20.57 9.78
C ALA A 14 -5.11 20.11 10.15
N ILE A 15 -5.49 18.89 9.74
CA ILE A 15 -6.85 18.39 9.98
C ILE A 15 -7.18 18.31 11.48
N SER A 16 -6.30 17.73 12.29
CA SER A 16 -6.52 17.61 13.74
C SER A 16 -6.54 18.98 14.46
N ARG A 17 -5.78 19.96 13.95
CA ARG A 17 -5.77 21.33 14.49
C ARG A 17 -6.99 22.14 14.11
N ILE A 18 -7.74 21.71 13.10
CA ILE A 18 -8.98 22.34 12.68
C ILE A 18 -10.17 21.70 13.38
N VAL A 19 -10.30 20.38 13.29
CA VAL A 19 -11.53 19.70 13.73
C VAL A 19 -11.68 19.65 15.25
N LEU A 20 -10.58 19.46 16.01
CA LEU A 20 -10.64 19.37 17.46
C LEU A 20 -11.07 20.70 18.14
N PRO A 21 -10.50 21.87 17.79
CA PRO A 21 -10.99 23.13 18.35
C PRO A 21 -12.43 23.48 17.96
N ILE A 22 -12.86 23.14 16.73
CA ILE A 22 -14.25 23.35 16.30
C ILE A 22 -15.19 22.48 17.14
N GLU A 23 -14.88 21.19 17.29
CA GLU A 23 -15.68 20.28 18.09
C GLU A 23 -15.72 20.72 19.56
N ALA A 24 -14.58 21.20 20.09
CA ALA A 24 -14.48 21.70 21.46
C ALA A 24 -15.28 22.99 21.70
N SER A 25 -15.39 23.88 20.70
CA SER A 25 -16.20 25.11 20.81
C SER A 25 -17.70 24.83 20.99
N GLU A 26 -18.16 23.66 20.57
CA GLU A 26 -19.55 23.19 20.69
C GLU A 26 -19.67 22.03 21.69
N ASP A 27 -18.79 22.00 22.68
CA ASP A 27 -18.76 20.98 23.75
C ASP A 27 -18.81 19.53 23.25
N PHE A 28 -18.16 19.27 22.11
CA PHE A 28 -18.10 17.97 21.44
C PHE A 28 -19.49 17.39 21.09
N THR A 29 -20.44 18.25 20.75
CA THR A 29 -21.80 17.86 20.37
C THR A 29 -22.08 17.84 18.88
N LEU A 30 -21.16 18.35 18.03
CA LEU A 30 -21.31 18.37 16.57
C LEU A 30 -21.29 16.98 15.96
N ASN A 31 -20.72 16.00 16.65
CA ASN A 31 -20.51 14.65 16.15
C ASN A 31 -19.71 14.60 14.85
N SER A 32 -18.72 15.47 14.72
CA SER A 32 -17.85 15.51 13.56
C SER A 32 -17.07 14.21 13.37
N GLU A 33 -16.90 13.80 12.11
CA GLU A 33 -16.15 12.62 11.74
C GLU A 33 -15.08 12.93 10.72
N VAL A 34 -13.91 12.33 10.87
CA VAL A 34 -12.82 12.38 9.88
C VAL A 34 -12.83 11.06 9.11
N ILE A 35 -13.10 11.13 7.81
CA ILE A 35 -13.13 9.95 6.93
C ILE A 35 -11.80 9.86 6.18
N PRO A 36 -10.95 8.84 6.45
CA PRO A 36 -9.76 8.62 5.66
C PRO A 36 -10.14 8.13 4.26
N VAL A 37 -9.49 8.68 3.24
CA VAL A 37 -9.71 8.29 1.84
C VAL A 37 -8.37 7.92 1.22
N GLY A 38 -8.28 6.68 0.74
CA GLY A 38 -7.13 6.20 -0.02
C GLY A 38 -7.39 6.36 -1.52
N VAL A 39 -6.38 6.83 -2.25
CA VAL A 39 -6.40 6.85 -3.72
C VAL A 39 -5.17 6.09 -4.22
N TYR A 40 -5.38 5.15 -5.11
CA TYR A 40 -4.32 4.34 -5.68
C TYR A 40 -4.42 4.29 -7.20
N TYR A 41 -3.31 4.53 -7.87
CA TYR A 41 -3.15 4.46 -9.31
C TYR A 41 -2.12 3.39 -9.65
N PRO A 42 -2.50 2.24 -10.25
CA PRO A 42 -1.54 1.21 -10.67
C PRO A 42 -0.53 1.72 -11.70
N ASP A 43 -0.96 2.65 -12.55
CA ASP A 43 -0.14 3.26 -13.58
C ASP A 43 -0.47 4.76 -13.67
N ILE A 44 0.36 5.56 -13.02
CA ILE A 44 0.17 7.03 -12.97
C ILE A 44 0.37 7.67 -14.35
N PHE A 45 1.17 7.06 -15.21
CA PHE A 45 1.52 7.60 -16.55
C PHE A 45 0.73 6.95 -17.68
N GLY A 46 -0.03 5.90 -17.38
CA GLY A 46 -0.83 5.17 -18.36
C GLY A 46 -2.03 5.98 -18.85
N PHE A 47 -2.20 6.05 -20.18
CA PHE A 47 -3.42 6.60 -20.75
C PHE A 47 -4.61 5.67 -20.44
N LEU A 48 -5.70 6.23 -19.92
CA LEU A 48 -6.89 5.47 -19.47
C LEU A 48 -6.59 4.43 -18.36
N SER A 49 -5.64 4.73 -17.47
CA SER A 49 -5.36 3.85 -16.34
C SER A 49 -6.50 3.89 -15.30
N ASP A 50 -6.65 2.77 -14.60
CA ASP A 50 -7.65 2.67 -13.52
C ASP A 50 -7.23 3.51 -12.31
N ALA A 51 -8.22 4.04 -11.57
CA ALA A 51 -8.03 4.70 -10.28
C ALA A 51 -8.91 4.02 -9.24
N TYR A 52 -8.32 3.68 -8.10
CA TYR A 52 -9.04 3.06 -6.98
C TYR A 52 -9.21 4.09 -5.87
N ILE A 53 -10.45 4.33 -5.48
CA ILE A 53 -10.79 5.24 -4.38
C ILE A 53 -11.46 4.40 -3.29
N VAL A 54 -10.86 4.40 -2.10
CA VAL A 54 -11.35 3.61 -0.97
C VAL A 54 -11.61 4.53 0.21
N PHE A 55 -12.81 4.44 0.75
CA PHE A 55 -13.20 5.14 1.98
C PHE A 55 -12.97 4.23 3.18
N GLY A 56 -12.23 4.74 4.16
CA GLY A 56 -12.01 4.03 5.41
C GLY A 56 -13.13 4.27 6.43
N LYS A 57 -13.03 3.59 7.55
CA LYS A 57 -13.97 3.80 8.66
C LYS A 57 -13.80 5.22 9.22
N PRO A 58 -14.91 5.94 9.47
CA PRO A 58 -14.87 7.25 10.10
C PRO A 58 -14.17 7.23 11.47
N ILE A 59 -13.47 8.30 11.78
CA ILE A 59 -12.89 8.57 13.10
C ILE A 59 -13.76 9.63 13.76
N LYS A 60 -14.42 9.28 14.87
CA LYS A 60 -15.23 10.22 15.62
C LYS A 60 -14.33 11.18 16.39
N VAL A 61 -14.50 12.49 16.16
CA VAL A 61 -13.68 13.51 16.84
C VAL A 61 -14.03 13.58 18.32
N ALA A 62 -15.28 13.32 18.68
CA ALA A 62 -15.75 13.31 20.06
C ALA A 62 -15.02 12.26 20.94
N ASP A 63 -14.49 11.17 20.36
CA ASP A 63 -13.73 10.17 21.12
C ASP A 63 -12.44 10.75 21.74
N TYR A 64 -11.97 11.90 21.23
CA TYR A 64 -10.77 12.58 21.72
C TYR A 64 -11.07 13.66 22.77
N ARG A 65 -12.34 13.86 23.18
CA ARG A 65 -12.76 14.89 24.13
C ARG A 65 -11.89 14.90 25.39
N LYS A 66 -11.86 13.79 26.10
CA LYS A 66 -11.12 13.68 27.38
C LYS A 66 -9.64 14.04 27.21
N GLN A 67 -9.01 13.51 26.16
CA GLN A 67 -7.60 13.77 25.89
C GLN A 67 -7.36 15.24 25.48
N TYR A 68 -8.32 15.87 24.79
CA TYR A 68 -8.24 17.26 24.39
C TYR A 68 -8.39 18.21 25.60
N GLU A 69 -9.30 17.92 26.52
CA GLU A 69 -9.49 18.66 27.78
C GLU A 69 -8.22 18.61 28.65
N GLU A 70 -7.54 17.45 28.70
CA GLU A 70 -6.28 17.28 29.44
C GLU A 70 -5.09 17.92 28.71
N ASN A 71 -4.95 17.69 27.41
CA ASN A 71 -3.83 18.17 26.58
C ASN A 71 -4.21 18.25 25.10
N PRO A 72 -4.59 19.43 24.58
CA PRO A 72 -4.97 19.61 23.18
C PRO A 72 -3.92 19.15 22.16
N SER A 73 -2.63 19.35 22.48
CA SER A 73 -1.54 18.94 21.57
C SER A 73 -1.40 17.42 21.50
N LEU A 74 -1.62 16.73 22.59
CA LEU A 74 -1.59 15.27 22.65
C LEU A 74 -2.77 14.69 21.85
N ALA A 75 -3.98 15.20 22.06
CA ALA A 75 -5.16 14.80 21.29
C ALA A 75 -4.97 14.99 19.78
N ALA A 76 -4.43 16.15 19.37
CA ALA A 76 -4.15 16.42 17.96
C ALA A 76 -3.12 15.42 17.36
N ASN A 77 -2.10 15.05 18.11
CA ASN A 77 -1.12 14.05 17.68
C ASN A 77 -1.75 12.65 17.62
N SER A 78 -2.61 12.29 18.56
CA SER A 78 -3.29 11.00 18.61
C SER A 78 -4.25 10.84 17.41
N LEU A 79 -5.09 11.83 17.15
CA LEU A 79 -5.97 11.84 15.98
C LEU A 79 -5.18 11.76 14.66
N ARG A 80 -4.08 12.51 14.55
CA ARG A 80 -3.21 12.45 13.38
C ARG A 80 -2.61 11.05 13.16
N ARG A 81 -2.14 10.41 14.23
CA ARG A 81 -1.57 9.03 14.16
C ARG A 81 -2.64 8.02 13.77
N GLU A 82 -3.83 8.12 14.34
CA GLU A 82 -4.94 7.25 13.99
C GLU A 82 -5.31 7.40 12.52
N LEU A 83 -5.44 8.64 12.04
CA LEU A 83 -5.68 8.93 10.63
C LEU A 83 -4.58 8.34 9.73
N GLU A 84 -3.31 8.53 10.08
CA GLU A 84 -2.17 8.00 9.34
C GLU A 84 -2.21 6.48 9.26
N ASN A 85 -2.48 5.79 10.37
CA ASN A 85 -2.56 4.34 10.41
C ASN A 85 -3.70 3.81 9.52
N ARG A 86 -4.89 4.41 9.62
CA ARG A 86 -6.02 4.03 8.77
C ARG A 86 -5.77 4.30 7.29
N MET A 87 -5.09 5.40 6.95
CA MET A 87 -4.73 5.69 5.55
C MET A 87 -3.73 4.66 5.00
N LYS A 88 -2.75 4.21 5.79
CA LYS A 88 -1.83 3.13 5.38
C LYS A 88 -2.55 1.84 5.02
N GLU A 89 -3.66 1.55 5.71
CA GLU A 89 -4.48 0.37 5.43
C GLU A 89 -5.33 0.50 4.17
N LEU A 90 -5.56 1.70 3.66
CA LEU A 90 -6.42 1.93 2.49
C LEU A 90 -5.66 1.91 1.15
N ILE A 91 -4.36 2.12 1.18
CA ILE A 91 -3.52 2.24 -0.02
C ILE A 91 -2.51 1.11 -0.09
N VAL A 92 -1.86 0.96 -1.23
CA VAL A 92 -0.60 0.23 -1.33
C VAL A 92 0.47 1.10 -0.69
N ASN A 93 1.10 0.61 0.38
CA ASN A 93 2.09 1.39 1.15
C ASN A 93 3.39 0.61 1.27
N ILE A 94 4.35 0.92 0.42
CA ILE A 94 5.70 0.35 0.45
C ILE A 94 6.56 1.26 1.33
N TRP A 95 6.89 0.79 2.53
CA TRP A 95 7.70 1.55 3.49
C TRP A 95 9.21 1.35 3.31
N ASN A 96 9.60 0.27 2.61
CA ASN A 96 11.00 -0.15 2.48
C ASN A 96 11.60 0.41 1.18
N ASP A 97 12.24 1.56 1.25
CA ASP A 97 12.85 2.22 0.10
C ASP A 97 14.03 1.40 -0.50
N VAL A 98 14.70 0.55 0.30
CA VAL A 98 15.84 -0.27 -0.16
C VAL A 98 15.40 -1.33 -1.17
N TYR A 99 14.21 -1.86 -1.01
CA TYR A 99 13.63 -2.92 -1.85
C TYR A 99 12.41 -2.44 -2.63
N TYR A 100 12.30 -1.13 -2.83
CA TYR A 100 11.12 -0.53 -3.46
C TYR A 100 10.80 -1.13 -4.83
N ASP A 101 11.82 -1.25 -5.69
CA ASP A 101 11.65 -1.77 -7.04
C ASP A 101 11.20 -3.24 -7.04
N GLU A 102 11.74 -4.05 -6.14
CA GLU A 102 11.35 -5.44 -5.99
C GLU A 102 9.90 -5.58 -5.52
N TYR A 103 9.45 -4.71 -4.61
CA TYR A 103 8.04 -4.66 -4.20
C TYR A 103 7.13 -4.29 -5.37
N VAL A 104 7.50 -3.27 -6.15
CA VAL A 104 6.73 -2.86 -7.34
C VAL A 104 6.66 -4.00 -8.35
N TRP A 105 7.79 -4.65 -8.66
CA TRP A 105 7.82 -5.82 -9.53
C TRP A 105 6.97 -6.98 -9.01
N ALA A 106 7.02 -7.24 -7.71
CA ALA A 106 6.20 -8.29 -7.10
C ALA A 106 4.70 -7.98 -7.22
N ILE A 107 4.30 -6.71 -7.04
CA ILE A 107 2.91 -6.27 -7.24
C ILE A 107 2.51 -6.47 -8.70
N ASP A 108 3.27 -5.93 -9.65
CA ASP A 108 2.97 -6.00 -11.07
C ASP A 108 2.84 -7.44 -11.57
N TRP A 109 3.62 -8.35 -11.01
CA TRP A 109 3.56 -9.76 -11.38
C TRP A 109 2.43 -10.53 -10.71
N ASN A 110 2.24 -10.34 -9.40
CA ASN A 110 1.32 -11.18 -8.62
C ASN A 110 -0.09 -10.62 -8.53
N ALA A 111 -0.26 -9.29 -8.40
CA ALA A 111 -1.58 -8.72 -8.18
C ALA A 111 -2.58 -9.03 -9.31
N PRO A 112 -2.23 -8.98 -10.61
CA PRO A 112 -3.16 -9.36 -11.68
C PRO A 112 -3.59 -10.83 -11.64
N ARG A 113 -2.76 -11.70 -11.03
CA ARG A 113 -3.03 -13.16 -10.92
C ARG A 113 -3.86 -13.49 -9.69
N LEU A 114 -3.70 -12.71 -8.63
CA LEU A 114 -4.44 -12.87 -7.37
C LEU A 114 -5.82 -12.22 -7.42
N ALA A 115 -5.96 -11.14 -8.19
CA ALA A 115 -7.21 -10.42 -8.33
C ALA A 115 -8.24 -11.26 -9.13
N LYS A 116 -9.48 -11.36 -8.63
CA LYS A 116 -10.60 -12.01 -9.32
C LYS A 116 -11.20 -11.11 -10.39
N GLY A 117 -10.91 -9.82 -10.37
CA GLY A 117 -11.38 -8.80 -11.28
C GLY A 117 -10.66 -7.49 -11.03
N LYS A 118 -10.98 -6.44 -11.80
CA LYS A 118 -10.35 -5.13 -11.65
C LYS A 118 -10.56 -4.55 -10.24
N GLU A 119 -11.74 -4.73 -9.67
CA GLU A 119 -12.14 -4.26 -8.35
C GLU A 119 -11.27 -4.85 -7.22
N ASP A 120 -10.75 -6.06 -7.42
CA ASP A 120 -9.92 -6.75 -6.43
C ASP A 120 -8.43 -6.40 -6.53
N TYR A 121 -8.01 -5.68 -7.58
CA TYR A 121 -6.59 -5.43 -7.84
C TYR A 121 -5.87 -4.71 -6.69
N LEU A 122 -6.51 -3.72 -6.10
CA LEU A 122 -5.95 -3.01 -4.94
C LEU A 122 -5.75 -3.95 -3.75
N GLN A 123 -6.73 -4.81 -3.47
CA GLN A 123 -6.64 -5.79 -2.38
C GLN A 123 -5.51 -6.81 -2.64
N ALA A 124 -5.41 -7.29 -3.88
CA ALA A 124 -4.34 -8.17 -4.30
C ALA A 124 -2.96 -7.50 -4.15
N SER A 125 -2.81 -6.25 -4.58
CA SER A 125 -1.57 -5.48 -4.43
C SER A 125 -1.18 -5.32 -2.95
N ARG A 126 -2.13 -4.99 -2.09
CA ARG A 126 -1.90 -4.87 -0.63
C ARG A 126 -1.49 -6.22 -0.03
N LYS A 127 -2.12 -7.31 -0.46
CA LYS A 127 -1.76 -8.66 -0.01
C LYS A 127 -0.30 -8.99 -0.36
N VAL A 128 0.15 -8.66 -1.56
CA VAL A 128 1.55 -8.86 -1.97
C VAL A 128 2.50 -8.09 -1.06
N VAL A 129 2.25 -6.79 -0.83
CA VAL A 129 3.08 -5.98 0.06
C VAL A 129 3.12 -6.56 1.47
N HIS A 130 1.96 -6.86 2.04
CA HIS A 130 1.85 -7.42 3.38
C HIS A 130 2.65 -8.72 3.54
N THR A 131 2.58 -9.59 2.54
CA THR A 131 3.34 -10.85 2.59
C THR A 131 4.85 -10.62 2.55
N LEU A 132 5.32 -9.72 1.68
CA LEU A 132 6.75 -9.37 1.65
C LEU A 132 7.20 -8.73 2.98
N ASP A 133 6.36 -7.89 3.59
CA ASP A 133 6.64 -7.30 4.90
C ASP A 133 6.71 -8.36 6.01
N GLU A 134 5.78 -9.32 6.02
CA GLU A 134 5.82 -10.43 6.96
C GLU A 134 7.09 -11.27 6.80
N MET A 135 7.46 -11.60 5.58
CA MET A 135 8.72 -12.33 5.31
C MET A 135 9.94 -11.51 5.75
N TYR A 136 9.97 -10.22 5.45
CA TYR A 136 11.07 -9.34 5.87
C TYR A 136 11.29 -9.35 7.37
N HIS A 137 10.21 -9.35 8.15
CA HIS A 137 10.28 -9.25 9.61
C HIS A 137 10.40 -10.60 10.34
N ARG A 138 9.83 -11.67 9.78
CA ARG A 138 9.73 -12.96 10.43
C ARG A 138 10.69 -14.02 9.89
N ASP A 139 11.00 -13.95 8.59
CA ASP A 139 11.83 -14.93 7.89
C ASP A 139 12.74 -14.22 6.89
N ARG A 140 13.75 -13.55 7.42
CA ARG A 140 14.70 -12.78 6.62
C ARG A 140 15.44 -13.63 5.58
N PRO A 141 15.90 -14.85 5.87
CA PRO A 141 16.54 -15.70 4.87
C PRO A 141 15.63 -16.03 3.67
N SER A 142 14.36 -16.34 3.91
CA SER A 142 13.39 -16.55 2.83
C SER A 142 13.14 -15.28 2.05
N PHE A 143 13.00 -14.13 2.72
CA PHE A 143 12.86 -12.84 2.05
C PHE A 143 14.05 -12.57 1.12
N ASP A 144 15.29 -12.68 1.60
CA ASP A 144 16.50 -12.41 0.82
C ASP A 144 16.60 -13.36 -0.39
N MET A 145 16.26 -14.64 -0.21
CA MET A 145 16.20 -15.61 -1.31
C MET A 145 15.16 -15.20 -2.38
N HIS A 146 13.97 -14.76 -1.98
CA HIS A 146 12.94 -14.31 -2.91
C HIS A 146 13.38 -13.05 -3.65
N ILE A 147 13.98 -12.08 -2.96
CA ILE A 147 14.52 -10.87 -3.60
C ILE A 147 15.59 -11.21 -4.64
N ASP A 148 16.51 -12.10 -4.33
CA ASP A 148 17.53 -12.53 -5.28
C ASP A 148 16.93 -13.25 -6.50
N ASN A 149 15.90 -14.05 -6.31
CA ASN A 149 15.18 -14.70 -7.39
C ASN A 149 14.43 -13.68 -8.25
N PHE A 150 13.79 -12.67 -7.64
CA PHE A 150 13.17 -11.56 -8.37
C PHE A 150 14.20 -10.82 -9.23
N ARG A 151 15.34 -10.44 -8.67
CA ARG A 151 16.41 -9.74 -9.41
C ARG A 151 16.90 -10.55 -10.60
N LYS A 152 17.09 -11.86 -10.43
CA LYS A 152 17.47 -12.75 -11.53
C LYS A 152 16.40 -12.79 -12.62
N ALA A 153 15.13 -12.92 -12.23
CA ALA A 153 14.01 -12.95 -13.17
C ALA A 153 13.87 -11.63 -13.94
N VAL A 154 13.95 -10.49 -13.25
CA VAL A 154 13.94 -9.16 -13.88
C VAL A 154 15.09 -9.02 -14.88
N SER A 155 16.32 -9.39 -14.52
CA SER A 155 17.47 -9.35 -15.42
C SER A 155 17.28 -10.19 -16.70
N ILE A 156 16.59 -11.33 -16.60
CA ILE A 156 16.27 -12.17 -17.76
C ILE A 156 15.22 -11.48 -18.66
N LEU A 157 14.17 -10.90 -18.05
CA LEU A 157 13.11 -10.19 -18.79
C LEU A 157 13.69 -8.98 -19.53
N GLU A 158 14.51 -8.18 -18.86
CA GLU A 158 15.16 -7.02 -19.47
C GLU A 158 16.04 -7.39 -20.66
N LYS A 159 16.83 -8.47 -20.56
CA LYS A 159 17.63 -8.98 -21.66
C LYS A 159 16.77 -9.39 -22.87
N GLN A 160 15.55 -9.83 -22.63
CA GLN A 160 14.58 -10.22 -23.66
C GLN A 160 13.69 -9.05 -24.09
N ARG A 161 13.88 -7.85 -23.52
CA ARG A 161 13.02 -6.67 -23.73
C ARG A 161 11.55 -6.94 -23.40
N LEU A 162 11.30 -7.77 -22.40
CA LEU A 162 9.97 -8.08 -21.86
C LEU A 162 9.74 -7.30 -20.57
N THR A 163 8.47 -7.03 -20.25
CA THR A 163 8.04 -6.37 -19.02
C THR A 163 7.21 -7.33 -18.16
N SER A 164 6.97 -6.98 -16.91
CA SER A 164 6.07 -7.71 -16.00
C SER A 164 4.65 -7.85 -16.54
N ARG A 165 4.23 -6.93 -17.44
CA ARG A 165 2.90 -6.87 -18.07
C ARG A 165 2.78 -7.73 -19.32
N ASP A 166 3.89 -8.17 -19.90
CA ASP A 166 3.84 -9.05 -21.05
C ASP A 166 3.25 -10.41 -20.65
N ASN A 167 2.15 -10.76 -21.30
CA ASN A 167 1.43 -12.01 -21.03
C ASN A 167 2.27 -13.20 -21.50
N VAL A 168 3.09 -13.74 -20.60
CA VAL A 168 3.78 -15.02 -20.82
C VAL A 168 2.78 -16.16 -20.64
N THR A 169 1.69 -16.17 -21.44
CA THR A 169 0.61 -17.14 -21.35
C THR A 169 0.89 -18.44 -22.09
N LYS A 170 2.00 -18.50 -22.86
CA LYS A 170 2.43 -19.75 -23.51
C LYS A 170 3.86 -20.06 -23.12
N PRO A 171 4.14 -21.23 -22.54
CA PRO A 171 5.50 -21.69 -22.27
C PRO A 171 6.17 -22.05 -23.61
N ALA A 172 6.54 -21.03 -24.41
CA ALA A 172 7.23 -21.26 -25.68
C ALA A 172 8.74 -21.44 -25.52
N SER A 173 9.27 -21.29 -24.29
CA SER A 173 10.70 -21.47 -24.04
C SER A 173 10.96 -21.92 -22.61
N THR A 174 12.11 -22.57 -22.41
CA THR A 174 12.66 -22.93 -21.10
C THR A 174 12.71 -21.75 -20.12
N THR A 175 12.87 -20.55 -20.63
CA THR A 175 12.90 -19.29 -19.88
C THR A 175 11.55 -18.97 -19.22
N ALA A 176 10.42 -19.25 -19.89
CA ALA A 176 9.09 -19.03 -19.33
C ALA A 176 8.80 -20.02 -18.18
N ILE A 177 9.31 -21.27 -18.32
CA ILE A 177 9.20 -22.29 -17.26
C ILE A 177 10.06 -21.91 -16.06
N VAL A 178 11.26 -21.39 -16.25
CA VAL A 178 12.15 -20.93 -15.18
C VAL A 178 11.53 -19.75 -14.45
N LEU A 179 10.96 -18.76 -15.17
CA LEU A 179 10.22 -17.65 -14.60
C LEU A 179 9.01 -18.13 -13.81
N HIS A 180 8.23 -19.05 -14.36
CA HIS A 180 7.07 -19.62 -13.68
C HIS A 180 7.46 -20.37 -12.40
N LEU A 181 8.53 -21.14 -12.42
CA LEU A 181 9.07 -21.84 -11.24
C LEU A 181 9.67 -20.90 -10.21
N LEU A 182 10.37 -19.84 -10.63
CA LEU A 182 10.92 -18.82 -9.72
C LEU A 182 9.81 -18.03 -9.00
N PHE A 183 8.65 -17.83 -9.65
CA PHE A 183 7.52 -17.09 -9.09
C PHE A 183 6.47 -17.99 -8.41
N LEU A 184 6.39 -19.29 -8.74
CA LEU A 184 5.54 -20.24 -8.03
C LEU A 184 6.00 -20.48 -6.57
N THR A 185 7.27 -20.26 -6.26
CA THR A 185 7.76 -20.29 -4.88
C THR A 185 7.26 -19.12 -4.02
N VAL A 186 6.67 -18.12 -4.65
CA VAL A 186 5.91 -17.04 -3.97
C VAL A 186 4.42 -17.38 -3.84
N SER A 187 4.03 -18.61 -4.19
CA SER A 187 2.69 -19.12 -3.89
C SER A 187 2.52 -19.16 -2.39
N LEU A 188 1.85 -18.13 -1.91
CA LEU A 188 1.44 -17.93 -0.54
C LEU A 188 0.47 -19.03 -0.11
N PRO A 189 0.61 -19.57 1.09
CA PRO A 189 -0.40 -20.42 1.68
C PRO A 189 -1.75 -19.74 1.81
#